data_109d9544448b51a2a641f0cde0e4d3bc
#
_entry.id   109d9544448b51a2a641f0cde0e4d3bc
#
_cell.length_a   1.000
_cell.length_b   1.000
_cell.length_c   1.000
_cell.angle_alpha   90.00
_cell.angle_beta   90.00
_cell.angle_gamma   90.00
#
_symmetry.space_group_name_H-M   'P 1'
#
loop_
_entity.id
_entity.type
_entity.pdbx_description
1 polymer ?
#
loop_
_entity_poly.entity_id
_entity_poly.type
_entity_poly.pdbx_seq_one_letter_code
_entity_poly.pdbx_strand_id
1 'polypeptide(L)'
;VPTVDALAYNLWGSADVVCPLMDARRQQTYTGLYDFADGRMNTILPQCVVMIEEIVDKINELGRRVIFLGDGVDVFRDYINEHVKVDYDFAPAMCNKQRASAVACLGQVLYEQGRAENAADHKPEYLRLSQAERERQEKERDFRI
;
A
#
# COMPACT_ATOMS: atom_id res chain seq x y z
N VAL A 1 -7.46 -8.73 7.68
CA VAL A 1 -6.24 -8.64 6.83
C VAL A 1 -6.30 -7.36 6.03
N PRO A 2 -5.35 -6.44 6.20
CA PRO A 2 -5.30 -5.22 5.40
C PRO A 2 -5.06 -5.54 3.91
N THR A 3 -5.77 -4.85 3.02
CA THR A 3 -5.75 -5.14 1.58
C THR A 3 -4.39 -4.86 0.95
N VAL A 4 -3.77 -3.74 1.33
CA VAL A 4 -2.44 -3.34 0.82
C VAL A 4 -1.36 -4.30 1.29
N ASP A 5 -1.41 -4.72 2.56
CA ASP A 5 -0.50 -5.71 3.13
C ASP A 5 -0.61 -7.07 2.40
N ALA A 6 -1.85 -7.51 2.14
CA ALA A 6 -2.09 -8.75 1.41
C ALA A 6 -1.60 -8.68 -0.04
N LEU A 7 -1.70 -7.51 -0.69
CA LEU A 7 -1.15 -7.30 -2.02
C LEU A 7 0.38 -7.38 -2.00
N ALA A 8 1.05 -6.75 -1.02
CA ALA A 8 2.49 -6.86 -0.81
C ALA A 8 2.93 -8.32 -0.59
N TYR A 9 2.11 -9.09 0.10
CA TYR A 9 2.38 -10.50 0.42
C TYR A 9 2.45 -11.41 -0.83
N ASN A 10 1.95 -10.95 -2.00
CA ASN A 10 2.16 -11.63 -3.28
C ASN A 10 3.64 -11.82 -3.65
N LEU A 11 4.50 -10.96 -3.11
CA LEU A 11 5.95 -10.99 -3.33
C LEU A 11 6.70 -11.44 -2.08
N TRP A 12 6.09 -12.34 -1.30
CA TRP A 12 6.72 -12.90 -0.12
C TRP A 12 8.12 -13.43 -0.42
N GLY A 13 9.09 -13.03 0.39
CA GLY A 13 10.49 -13.43 0.23
C GLY A 13 11.29 -12.58 -0.78
N SER A 14 10.71 -11.51 -1.32
CA SER A 14 11.46 -10.55 -2.14
C SER A 14 12.64 -9.98 -1.37
N ALA A 15 13.81 -9.88 -2.02
CA ALA A 15 14.97 -9.18 -1.48
C ALA A 15 14.83 -7.64 -1.56
N ASP A 16 13.95 -7.17 -2.43
CA ASP A 16 13.69 -5.75 -2.65
C ASP A 16 12.60 -5.23 -1.71
N VAL A 17 12.57 -3.92 -1.51
CA VAL A 17 11.43 -3.27 -0.88
C VAL A 17 10.20 -3.43 -1.78
N VAL A 18 9.10 -3.89 -1.21
CA VAL A 18 7.85 -4.11 -1.94
C VAL A 18 6.93 -2.91 -1.75
N CYS A 19 6.52 -2.29 -2.86
CA CYS A 19 5.63 -1.14 -2.89
C CYS A 19 4.35 -1.48 -3.67
N PRO A 20 3.28 -1.92 -3.01
CA PRO A 20 1.98 -2.07 -3.65
C PRO A 20 1.38 -0.69 -3.99
N LEU A 21 0.78 -0.58 -5.16
CA LEU A 21 0.08 0.60 -5.63
C LEU A 21 -1.34 0.20 -6.06
N MET A 22 -2.34 0.80 -5.42
CA MET A 22 -3.74 0.67 -5.83
C MET A 22 -4.29 2.05 -6.19
N ASP A 23 -4.89 2.19 -7.37
CA ASP A 23 -5.42 3.48 -7.82
C ASP A 23 -6.53 4.00 -6.90
N ALA A 24 -6.28 5.10 -6.22
CA ALA A 24 -7.24 5.80 -5.37
C ALA A 24 -7.87 7.02 -6.06
N ARG A 25 -7.66 7.17 -7.38
CA ARG A 25 -8.06 8.32 -8.20
C ARG A 25 -7.35 9.62 -7.81
N ARG A 26 -7.41 10.61 -8.71
CA ARG A 26 -6.88 11.98 -8.48
C ARG A 26 -5.41 12.00 -8.06
N GLN A 27 -4.57 11.23 -8.75
CA GLN A 27 -3.12 11.09 -8.46
C GLN A 27 -2.81 10.49 -7.07
N GLN A 28 -3.80 9.93 -6.39
CA GLN A 28 -3.63 9.25 -5.10
C GLN A 28 -3.53 7.74 -5.29
N THR A 29 -2.77 7.10 -4.41
CA THR A 29 -2.64 5.66 -4.33
C THR A 29 -2.85 5.16 -2.91
N TYR A 30 -3.53 4.02 -2.75
CA TYR A 30 -3.41 3.23 -1.54
C TYR A 30 -2.11 2.44 -1.65
N THR A 31 -1.23 2.61 -0.69
CA THR A 31 0.13 2.09 -0.74
C THR A 31 0.69 1.81 0.65
N GLY A 32 1.87 1.28 0.71
CA GLY A 32 2.72 1.07 1.88
C GLY A 32 4.09 0.61 1.41
N LEU A 33 5.05 0.48 2.31
CA LEU A 33 6.37 -0.05 2.00
C LEU A 33 6.67 -1.23 2.93
N TYR A 34 7.09 -2.32 2.36
CA TYR A 34 7.34 -3.56 3.07
C TYR A 34 8.67 -4.17 2.65
N ASP A 35 9.30 -4.91 3.54
CA ASP A 35 10.36 -5.83 3.17
C ASP A 35 10.18 -7.19 3.85
N PHE A 36 10.95 -8.16 3.39
CA PHE A 36 10.91 -9.53 3.91
C PHE A 36 12.29 -9.91 4.42
N ALA A 37 12.38 -10.15 5.72
CA ALA A 37 13.59 -10.63 6.35
C ALA A 37 13.24 -11.72 7.37
N ASP A 38 14.11 -12.73 7.47
CA ASP A 38 13.97 -13.84 8.41
C ASP A 38 12.61 -14.57 8.33
N GLY A 39 12.07 -14.70 7.10
CA GLY A 39 10.79 -15.33 6.85
C GLY A 39 9.57 -14.51 7.33
N ARG A 40 9.74 -13.21 7.55
CA ARG A 40 8.69 -12.32 8.03
C ARG A 40 8.53 -11.10 7.13
N MET A 41 7.30 -10.62 7.02
CA MET A 41 7.01 -9.32 6.44
C MET A 41 7.19 -8.23 7.49
N ASN A 42 8.06 -7.27 7.20
CA ASN A 42 8.27 -6.08 8.01
C ASN A 42 7.62 -4.88 7.33
N THR A 43 6.97 -4.04 8.10
CA THR A 43 6.32 -2.82 7.63
C THR A 43 7.27 -1.64 7.80
N ILE A 44 7.77 -1.10 6.68
CA ILE A 44 8.58 0.12 6.65
C ILE A 44 7.68 1.35 6.71
N LEU A 45 6.62 1.36 5.89
CA LEU A 45 5.54 2.34 5.90
C LEU A 45 4.21 1.60 5.95
N PRO A 46 3.38 1.83 7.00
CA PRO A 46 2.05 1.24 7.08
C PRO A 46 1.17 1.64 5.90
N GLN A 47 0.13 0.83 5.62
CA GLN A 47 -0.83 1.17 4.59
C GLN A 47 -1.39 2.58 4.79
N CYS A 48 -1.42 3.34 3.72
CA CYS A 48 -1.88 4.73 3.72
C CYS A 48 -2.48 5.10 2.36
N VAL A 49 -3.08 6.27 2.28
CA VAL A 49 -3.46 6.92 1.02
C VAL A 49 -2.69 8.22 0.91
N VAL A 50 -1.91 8.35 -0.16
CA VAL A 50 -1.03 9.51 -0.41
C VAL A 50 -1.02 9.85 -1.90
N MET A 51 -0.49 11.03 -2.25
CA MET A 51 -0.18 11.36 -3.63
C MET A 51 0.97 10.48 -4.13
N ILE A 52 0.98 10.17 -5.42
CA ILE A 52 2.07 9.37 -6.02
C ILE A 52 3.44 10.02 -5.80
N GLU A 53 3.50 11.34 -5.79
CA GLU A 53 4.72 12.12 -5.53
C GLU A 53 5.29 11.81 -4.15
N GLU A 54 4.43 11.79 -3.13
CA GLU A 54 4.84 11.57 -1.73
C GLU A 54 5.47 10.19 -1.51
N ILE A 55 4.89 9.13 -2.13
CA ILE A 55 5.45 7.79 -1.98
C ILE A 55 6.76 7.65 -2.78
N VAL A 56 6.88 8.27 -3.95
CA VAL A 56 8.11 8.28 -4.75
C VAL A 56 9.23 9.02 -4.01
N ASP A 57 8.94 10.14 -3.38
CA ASP A 57 9.91 10.87 -2.57
C ASP A 57 10.41 10.02 -1.40
N LYS A 58 9.51 9.33 -0.69
CA LYS A 58 9.88 8.39 0.38
C LYS A 58 10.77 7.24 -0.10
N ILE A 59 10.48 6.69 -1.28
CA ILE A 59 11.28 5.62 -1.87
C ILE A 59 12.69 6.14 -2.20
N ASN A 60 12.78 7.33 -2.79
CA ASN A 60 14.06 7.95 -3.11
C ASN A 60 14.89 8.27 -1.83
N GLU A 61 14.24 8.74 -0.76
CA GLU A 61 14.86 8.96 0.54
C GLU A 61 15.37 7.65 1.17
N LEU A 62 14.60 6.56 1.03
CA LEU A 62 14.96 5.25 1.56
C LEU A 62 16.23 4.69 0.89
N GLY A 63 16.47 5.02 -0.38
CA GLY A 63 17.70 4.67 -1.10
C GLY A 63 17.90 3.18 -1.36
N ARG A 64 16.84 2.37 -1.26
CA ARG A 64 16.85 0.92 -1.48
C ARG A 64 16.15 0.57 -2.77
N ARG A 65 16.59 -0.53 -3.40
CA ARG A 65 15.90 -1.09 -4.57
C ARG A 65 14.45 -1.44 -4.22
N VAL A 66 13.52 -1.12 -5.11
CA VAL A 66 12.07 -1.31 -4.91
C VAL A 66 11.45 -2.10 -6.06
N ILE A 67 10.45 -2.90 -5.74
CA ILE A 67 9.59 -3.57 -6.72
C ILE A 67 8.14 -3.11 -6.55
N PHE A 68 7.54 -2.64 -7.63
CA PHE A 68 6.16 -2.14 -7.67
C PHE A 68 5.20 -3.22 -8.15
N LEU A 69 4.02 -3.28 -7.57
CA LEU A 69 2.93 -4.15 -7.99
C LEU A 69 1.57 -3.50 -7.72
N GLY A 70 0.52 -4.05 -8.29
CA GLY A 70 -0.84 -3.58 -8.11
C GLY A 70 -1.42 -2.94 -9.36
N ASP A 71 -2.71 -2.67 -9.35
CA ASP A 71 -3.44 -2.07 -10.48
C ASP A 71 -3.08 -0.59 -10.70
N GLY A 72 -2.54 0.07 -9.68
CA GLY A 72 -2.00 1.42 -9.80
C GLY A 72 -0.71 1.52 -10.63
N VAL A 73 -0.01 0.39 -10.86
CA VAL A 73 1.21 0.39 -11.68
C VAL A 73 0.95 0.91 -13.09
N ASP A 74 -0.14 0.49 -13.72
CA ASP A 74 -0.48 0.94 -15.06
C ASP A 74 -0.81 2.44 -15.11
N VAL A 75 -1.38 2.96 -14.03
CA VAL A 75 -1.74 4.38 -13.91
C VAL A 75 -0.50 5.26 -13.68
N PHE A 76 0.45 4.79 -12.87
CA PHE A 76 1.58 5.58 -12.40
C PHE A 76 2.92 5.24 -13.04
N ARG A 77 2.95 4.31 -14.00
CA ARG A 77 4.18 3.82 -14.65
C ARG A 77 5.05 4.94 -15.20
N ASP A 78 4.45 5.86 -15.94
CA ASP A 78 5.20 6.96 -16.55
C ASP A 78 5.80 7.88 -15.48
N TYR A 79 5.03 8.21 -14.45
CA TYR A 79 5.51 9.01 -13.33
C TYR A 79 6.67 8.32 -12.58
N ILE A 80 6.56 7.02 -12.34
CA ILE A 80 7.62 6.22 -11.72
C ILE A 80 8.89 6.25 -12.57
N ASN A 81 8.76 5.99 -13.87
CA ASN A 81 9.91 5.99 -14.79
C ASN A 81 10.65 7.33 -14.85
N GLU A 82 9.94 8.44 -14.64
CA GLU A 82 10.52 9.79 -14.69
C GLU A 82 11.13 10.23 -13.34
N HIS A 83 10.58 9.77 -12.20
CA HIS A 83 10.86 10.38 -10.90
C HIS A 83 11.55 9.46 -9.89
N VAL A 84 11.47 8.13 -10.06
CA VAL A 84 12.18 7.19 -9.18
C VAL A 84 13.67 7.20 -9.50
N LYS A 85 14.50 7.43 -8.48
CA LYS A 85 15.96 7.60 -8.60
C LYS A 85 16.74 6.37 -8.12
N VAL A 86 16.07 5.45 -7.41
CA VAL A 86 16.68 4.19 -6.99
C VAL A 86 16.46 3.12 -8.05
N ASP A 87 17.21 2.03 -7.95
CA ASP A 87 16.94 0.86 -8.80
C ASP A 87 15.54 0.32 -8.51
N TYR A 88 14.78 0.01 -9.54
CA TYR A 88 13.43 -0.51 -9.39
C TYR A 88 13.07 -1.51 -10.47
N ASP A 89 11.99 -2.24 -10.22
CA ASP A 89 11.35 -3.13 -11.19
C ASP A 89 9.83 -3.14 -10.99
N PHE A 90 9.12 -3.69 -11.96
CA PHE A 90 7.70 -3.97 -11.87
C PHE A 90 7.46 -5.46 -11.77
N ALA A 91 6.65 -5.88 -10.82
CA ALA A 91 6.30 -7.28 -10.68
C ALA A 91 5.58 -7.81 -11.93
N PRO A 92 5.71 -9.11 -12.22
CA PRO A 92 4.93 -9.73 -13.28
C PRO A 92 3.43 -9.51 -13.11
N ALA A 93 2.69 -9.37 -14.22
CA ALA A 93 1.25 -9.09 -14.22
C ALA A 93 0.44 -10.05 -13.33
N MET A 94 0.88 -11.28 -13.20
CA MET A 94 0.26 -12.26 -12.30
C MET A 94 0.31 -11.86 -10.82
N CYS A 95 1.18 -10.94 -10.42
CA CYS A 95 1.30 -10.45 -9.03
C CYS A 95 0.51 -9.17 -8.77
N ASN A 96 -0.06 -8.53 -9.82
CA ASN A 96 -0.71 -7.22 -9.73
C ASN A 96 -2.16 -7.25 -9.22
N LYS A 97 -2.68 -8.42 -8.85
CA LYS A 97 -4.05 -8.56 -8.31
C LYS A 97 -4.00 -9.20 -6.94
N GLN A 98 -4.96 -8.85 -6.12
CA GLN A 98 -5.18 -9.50 -4.83
C GLN A 98 -5.41 -10.99 -5.05
N ARG A 99 -4.76 -11.80 -4.23
CA ARG A 99 -4.88 -13.26 -4.26
C ARG A 99 -5.48 -13.76 -2.96
N ALA A 100 -6.48 -14.60 -3.06
CA ALA A 100 -7.08 -15.24 -1.88
C ALA A 100 -6.04 -16.04 -1.07
N SER A 101 -5.07 -16.66 -1.75
CA SER A 101 -3.97 -17.37 -1.08
C SER A 101 -3.08 -16.45 -0.25
N ALA A 102 -2.74 -15.26 -0.76
CA ALA A 102 -1.96 -14.27 0.00
C ALA A 102 -2.74 -13.76 1.22
N VAL A 103 -4.03 -13.48 1.04
CA VAL A 103 -4.91 -13.09 2.16
C VAL A 103 -4.99 -14.19 3.21
N ALA A 104 -5.14 -15.45 2.80
CA ALA A 104 -5.23 -16.58 3.72
C ALA A 104 -3.90 -16.80 4.50
N CYS A 105 -2.77 -16.78 3.79
CA CYS A 105 -1.46 -16.95 4.43
C CYS A 105 -1.15 -15.82 5.41
N LEU A 106 -1.35 -14.56 5.01
CA LEU A 106 -1.16 -13.43 5.91
C LEU A 106 -2.15 -13.46 7.06
N GLY A 107 -3.41 -13.86 6.80
CA GLY A 107 -4.43 -14.03 7.83
C GLY A 107 -4.03 -15.08 8.89
N GLN A 108 -3.43 -16.19 8.47
CA GLN A 108 -2.91 -17.20 9.39
C GLN A 108 -1.79 -16.61 10.27
N VAL A 109 -0.84 -15.89 9.68
CA VAL A 109 0.24 -15.22 10.43
C VAL A 109 -0.31 -14.26 11.47
N LEU A 110 -1.29 -13.43 11.08
CA LEU A 110 -1.94 -12.47 11.98
C LEU A 110 -2.70 -13.19 13.12
N TYR A 111 -3.36 -14.28 12.80
CA TYR A 111 -4.05 -15.11 13.80
C TYR A 111 -3.07 -15.70 14.83
N GLU A 112 -1.95 -16.28 14.37
CA GLU A 112 -0.90 -16.84 15.23
C GLU A 112 -0.23 -15.78 16.12
N GLN A 113 -0.21 -14.51 15.67
CA GLN A 113 0.25 -13.36 16.43
C GLN A 113 -0.78 -12.82 17.43
N GLY A 114 -1.96 -13.43 17.54
CA GLY A 114 -3.05 -12.95 18.40
C GLY A 114 -3.74 -11.68 17.88
N ARG A 115 -3.58 -11.35 16.61
CA ARG A 115 -4.17 -10.17 15.96
C ARG A 115 -5.53 -10.47 15.31
N ALA A 116 -6.19 -11.51 15.74
CA ALA A 116 -7.57 -11.80 15.35
C ALA A 116 -8.55 -10.93 16.14
N GLU A 117 -9.59 -10.48 15.50
CA GLU A 117 -10.69 -9.77 16.13
C GLU A 117 -12.00 -10.56 15.95
N ASN A 118 -12.98 -10.27 16.82
CA ASN A 118 -14.29 -10.90 16.72
C ASN A 118 -15.03 -10.31 15.50
N ALA A 119 -15.71 -11.17 14.75
CA ALA A 119 -16.51 -10.75 13.59
C ALA A 119 -17.59 -9.69 13.95
N ALA A 120 -18.10 -9.69 15.18
CA ALA A 120 -19.07 -8.70 15.66
C ALA A 120 -18.46 -7.30 15.84
N ASP A 121 -17.16 -7.22 16.08
CA ASP A 121 -16.43 -5.97 16.33
C ASP A 121 -15.73 -5.44 15.07
N HIS A 122 -15.64 -6.29 14.03
CA HIS A 122 -14.95 -5.96 12.79
C HIS A 122 -15.61 -4.80 12.05
N LYS A 123 -14.80 -3.81 11.71
CA LYS A 123 -15.21 -2.66 10.89
C LYS A 123 -14.22 -2.45 9.76
N PRO A 124 -14.70 -2.03 8.57
CA PRO A 124 -13.80 -1.62 7.49
C PRO A 124 -12.90 -0.46 7.95
N GLU A 125 -11.62 -0.54 7.66
CA GLU A 125 -10.69 0.56 7.87
C GLU A 125 -10.69 1.45 6.62
N TYR A 126 -11.32 2.62 6.73
CA TYR A 126 -11.36 3.60 5.66
C TYR A 126 -10.14 4.52 5.73
N LEU A 127 -9.10 4.21 4.99
CA LEU A 127 -7.88 5.04 4.89
C LEU A 127 -8.15 6.41 4.25
N ARG A 128 -9.22 6.53 3.50
CA ARG A 128 -9.65 7.76 2.84
C ARG A 128 -11.03 8.15 3.33
N LEU A 129 -11.17 9.40 3.78
CA LEU A 129 -12.47 9.96 4.11
C LEU A 129 -13.39 9.96 2.88
N SER A 130 -14.67 9.72 3.08
CA SER A 130 -15.67 9.83 2.02
C SER A 130 -15.66 11.25 1.41
N GLN A 131 -16.16 11.39 0.20
CA GLN A 131 -16.25 12.72 -0.43
C GLN A 131 -17.06 13.70 0.42
N ALA A 132 -18.17 13.25 1.00
CA ALA A 132 -19.01 14.06 1.85
C ALA A 132 -18.30 14.54 3.13
N GLU A 133 -17.50 13.67 3.75
CA GLU A 133 -16.72 14.05 4.93
C GLU A 133 -15.60 15.04 4.61
N ARG A 134 -14.94 14.90 3.45
CA ARG A 134 -13.92 15.85 2.98
C ARG A 134 -14.53 17.21 2.71
N GLU A 135 -15.64 17.28 1.97
CA GLU A 135 -16.37 18.52 1.67
C GLU A 135 -16.87 19.20 2.95
N ARG A 136 -17.26 18.42 3.95
CA ARG A 136 -17.63 18.94 5.27
C ARG A 136 -16.44 19.55 6.00
N GLN A 137 -15.29 18.88 6.00
CA GLN A 137 -14.07 19.40 6.62
C GLN A 137 -13.54 20.66 5.92
N GLU A 138 -13.62 20.72 4.59
CA GLU A 138 -13.27 21.93 3.83
C GLU A 138 -14.18 23.11 4.22
N LYS A 139 -15.48 22.91 4.26
CA LYS A 139 -16.44 23.93 4.70
C LYS A 139 -16.20 24.39 6.15
N GLU A 140 -15.89 23.47 7.05
CA GLU A 140 -15.58 23.80 8.45
C GLU A 140 -14.26 24.57 8.59
N ARG A 141 -13.28 24.39 7.70
CA ARG A 141 -12.06 25.20 7.64
C ARG A 141 -12.34 26.61 7.16
N ASP A 142 -13.13 26.76 6.09
CA ASP A 142 -13.49 28.07 5.52
C ASP A 142 -14.33 28.92 6.49
N PHE A 143 -15.05 28.29 7.40
CA PHE A 143 -15.84 28.98 8.43
C PHE A 143 -15.01 29.44 9.65
N ARG A 144 -13.75 29.02 9.78
CA ARG A 144 -12.86 29.39 10.90
C ARG A 144 -11.88 30.53 10.58
N ILE A 145 -12.03 31.15 9.42
CA ILE A 145 -11.40 32.42 9.06
C ILE A 145 -12.42 33.53 9.24
#